data_145a93b4e082f5b9c18b663eab8f26c6
#
_entry.id   145a93b4e082f5b9c18b663eab8f26c6
#
_cell.length_a   1.000
_cell.length_b   1.000
_cell.length_c   1.000
_cell.angle_alpha   90.00
_cell.angle_beta   90.00
_cell.angle_gamma   90.00
#
_symmetry.space_group_name_H-M   'P 1'
#
loop_
_entity.id
_entity.type
_entity.pdbx_description
1 polymer ?
#
loop_
_entity_poly.entity_id
_entity_poly.type
_entity_poly.pdbx_seq_one_letter_code
_entity_poly.pdbx_strand_id
1 'polypeptide(L)'
;LPAYAAGYNYGKVQWGSNQAYDFNIAFNFSEQFYFGVNLGLYNVDYHSSMQYEEDSRNPKGDRLWAMDDPGRQLTYKLNATEDVTGTGVDAKFGFIVRPMLESPLRLGLSVTTPTFYSLESVATDQILSPYGVKKNGKPYDYGNQELTTNNSYYILSPWKANFSIGTTIANRLAVGAEYEITDHTSGQVRTPDAQEDYYDWGTGTRDKYLQTEINNY
;
A
#
# COMPACT_ATOMS: atom_id res chain seq x y z
N LEU A 1 12.17 22.12 -32.31
CA LEU A 1 10.81 21.66 -32.64
C LEU A 1 10.31 20.83 -31.46
N PRO A 2 9.07 21.07 -31.00
CA PRO A 2 8.52 20.23 -29.94
C PRO A 2 8.47 18.77 -30.44
N ALA A 3 9.07 17.86 -29.67
CA ALA A 3 8.89 16.45 -29.91
C ALA A 3 7.45 16.10 -29.46
N TYR A 4 6.69 15.49 -30.34
CA TYR A 4 5.38 14.99 -29.99
C TYR A 4 5.52 13.50 -29.72
N ALA A 5 5.10 13.06 -28.54
CA ALA A 5 4.91 11.64 -28.29
C ALA A 5 3.78 11.17 -29.20
N ALA A 6 4.07 10.30 -30.15
CA ALA A 6 3.08 9.80 -31.08
C ALA A 6 2.43 8.50 -30.64
N GLY A 7 3.04 7.81 -29.71
CA GLY A 7 2.54 6.59 -29.14
C GLY A 7 3.28 6.23 -27.85
N TYR A 8 2.55 5.65 -26.95
CA TYR A 8 3.12 5.03 -25.75
C TYR A 8 2.56 3.63 -25.60
N ASN A 9 3.34 2.77 -25.00
CA ASN A 9 2.92 1.45 -24.55
C ASN A 9 3.13 1.35 -23.06
N TYR A 10 2.07 1.00 -22.33
CA TYR A 10 2.10 0.90 -20.88
C TYR A 10 1.56 -0.46 -20.46
N GLY A 11 2.31 -1.16 -19.65
CA GLY A 11 1.91 -2.42 -19.03
C GLY A 11 2.29 -2.42 -17.57
N LYS A 12 1.36 -2.85 -16.69
CA LYS A 12 1.62 -3.06 -15.27
C LYS A 12 1.06 -4.41 -14.85
N VAL A 13 1.88 -5.19 -14.16
CA VAL A 13 1.50 -6.46 -13.53
C VAL A 13 1.76 -6.37 -12.04
N GLN A 14 0.80 -6.80 -11.24
CA GLN A 14 0.90 -6.82 -9.78
C GLN A 14 0.48 -8.20 -9.29
N TRP A 15 1.23 -8.74 -8.33
CA TRP A 15 0.92 -10.02 -7.68
C TRP A 15 1.46 -10.03 -6.27
N GLY A 16 0.99 -10.96 -5.46
CA GLY A 16 1.42 -11.08 -4.07
C GLY A 16 0.38 -11.70 -3.19
N SER A 17 0.65 -11.73 -1.91
CA SER A 17 -0.24 -12.24 -0.89
C SER A 17 -0.13 -11.45 0.40
N ASN A 18 -1.23 -11.37 1.13
CA ASN A 18 -1.26 -10.95 2.52
C ASN A 18 -1.87 -12.11 3.33
N GLN A 19 -1.02 -12.82 4.05
CA GLN A 19 -1.41 -13.98 4.86
C GLN A 19 -1.64 -13.54 6.29
N ALA A 20 -2.72 -14.02 6.91
CA ALA A 20 -3.05 -13.77 8.31
C ALA A 20 -3.11 -15.08 9.08
N TYR A 21 -2.46 -15.11 10.23
CA TYR A 21 -2.52 -16.20 11.21
C TYR A 21 -3.19 -15.67 12.47
N ASP A 22 -4.37 -16.18 12.79
CA ASP A 22 -5.18 -15.72 13.90
C ASP A 22 -5.18 -16.76 15.04
N PHE A 23 -4.75 -16.34 16.22
CA PHE A 23 -4.78 -17.14 17.44
C PHE A 23 -5.89 -16.64 18.36
N ASN A 24 -6.91 -17.46 18.57
CA ASN A 24 -8.12 -17.08 19.29
C ASN A 24 -8.25 -17.85 20.60
N ILE A 25 -8.58 -17.11 21.66
CA ILE A 25 -9.00 -17.70 22.95
C ILE A 25 -10.32 -17.05 23.35
N ALA A 26 -11.29 -17.86 23.73
CA ALA A 26 -12.61 -17.37 24.16
C ALA A 26 -13.04 -18.03 25.45
N PHE A 27 -13.72 -17.24 26.28
CA PHE A 27 -14.25 -17.66 27.59
C PHE A 27 -15.75 -17.41 27.63
N ASN A 28 -16.46 -18.32 28.28
CA ASN A 28 -17.88 -18.21 28.56
C ASN A 28 -18.10 -18.23 30.08
N PHE A 29 -18.74 -17.18 30.59
CA PHE A 29 -19.11 -17.06 32.01
C PHE A 29 -20.63 -17.09 32.16
N SER A 30 -21.12 -18.13 32.81
CA SER A 30 -22.54 -18.27 33.17
C SER A 30 -23.50 -18.17 31.99
N GLU A 31 -23.07 -18.52 30.78
CA GLU A 31 -23.85 -18.40 29.54
C GLU A 31 -24.40 -17.00 29.21
N GLN A 32 -24.03 -16.02 30.01
CA GLN A 32 -24.43 -14.62 29.86
C GLN A 32 -23.31 -13.74 29.28
N PHE A 33 -22.05 -14.01 29.65
CA PHE A 33 -20.92 -13.20 29.30
C PHE A 33 -19.90 -14.03 28.51
N TYR A 34 -19.59 -13.57 27.34
CA TYR A 34 -18.58 -14.16 26.46
C TYR A 34 -17.49 -13.14 26.22
N PHE A 35 -16.27 -13.53 26.40
CA PHE A 35 -15.10 -12.71 26.17
C PHE A 35 -14.13 -13.46 25.26
N GLY A 36 -13.62 -12.77 24.26
CA GLY A 36 -12.65 -13.33 23.32
C GLY A 36 -11.47 -12.39 23.10
N VAL A 37 -10.31 -13.00 22.93
CA VAL A 37 -9.09 -12.32 22.50
C VAL A 37 -8.57 -13.03 21.26
N ASN A 38 -8.17 -12.24 20.27
CA ASN A 38 -7.50 -12.69 19.07
C ASN A 38 -6.17 -11.97 18.96
N LEU A 39 -5.12 -12.69 18.62
CA LEU A 39 -3.83 -12.18 18.20
C LEU A 39 -3.66 -12.49 16.70
N GLY A 40 -3.58 -11.46 15.89
CA GLY A 40 -3.34 -11.55 14.46
C GLY A 40 -1.87 -11.34 14.11
N LEU A 41 -1.30 -12.25 13.35
CA LEU A 41 0.03 -12.14 12.77
C LEU A 41 -0.11 -12.11 11.25
N TYR A 42 0.52 -11.15 10.59
CA TYR A 42 0.41 -10.92 9.16
C TYR A 42 1.77 -11.11 8.48
N ASN A 43 1.74 -11.68 7.29
CA ASN A 43 2.89 -11.73 6.39
C ASN A 43 2.49 -11.12 5.05
N VAL A 44 3.19 -10.09 4.65
CA VAL A 44 2.96 -9.32 3.43
C VAL A 44 4.05 -9.67 2.42
N ASP A 45 3.63 -9.99 1.21
CA ASP A 45 4.49 -10.24 0.07
C ASP A 45 3.80 -9.66 -1.17
N TYR A 46 4.34 -8.59 -1.73
CA TYR A 46 3.77 -7.85 -2.85
C TYR A 46 4.83 -7.52 -3.87
N HIS A 47 4.52 -7.73 -5.12
CA HIS A 47 5.37 -7.45 -6.26
C HIS A 47 4.62 -6.63 -7.29
N SER A 48 5.31 -5.67 -7.88
CA SER A 48 4.82 -4.87 -8.99
C SER A 48 5.88 -4.77 -10.06
N SER A 49 5.49 -4.93 -11.31
CA SER A 49 6.35 -4.71 -12.47
C SER A 49 5.61 -3.84 -13.47
N MET A 50 6.24 -2.75 -13.86
CA MET A 50 5.72 -1.77 -14.81
C MET A 50 6.68 -1.61 -15.97
N GLN A 51 6.14 -1.57 -17.17
CA GLN A 51 6.85 -1.18 -18.37
C GLN A 51 6.16 0.01 -19.01
N TYR A 52 6.94 1.01 -19.35
CA TYR A 52 6.52 2.15 -20.14
C TYR A 52 7.46 2.35 -21.30
N GLU A 53 6.92 2.50 -22.50
CA GLU A 53 7.67 2.78 -23.69
C GLU A 53 7.05 3.98 -24.42
N GLU A 54 7.88 4.92 -24.84
CA GLU A 54 7.45 6.07 -25.60
C GLU A 54 8.20 6.14 -26.91
N ASP A 55 7.47 6.36 -27.99
CA ASP A 55 8.01 6.56 -29.35
C ASP A 55 7.67 7.97 -29.81
N SER A 56 8.70 8.80 -29.96
CA SER A 56 8.54 10.19 -30.36
C SER A 56 8.46 10.31 -31.88
N ARG A 57 7.38 10.94 -32.37
CA ARG A 57 7.14 11.16 -33.79
C ARG A 57 6.78 12.62 -34.05
N ASN A 58 6.98 13.04 -35.30
CA ASN A 58 6.52 14.34 -35.75
C ASN A 58 4.99 14.32 -36.05
N PRO A 59 4.33 15.48 -36.28
CA PRO A 59 2.91 15.51 -36.60
C PRO A 59 2.52 14.76 -37.89
N LYS A 60 3.49 14.43 -38.76
CA LYS A 60 3.26 13.64 -39.96
C LYS A 60 3.37 12.13 -39.73
N GLY A 61 3.71 11.72 -38.49
CA GLY A 61 3.87 10.33 -38.13
C GLY A 61 5.27 9.74 -38.36
N ASP A 62 6.22 10.54 -38.87
CA ASP A 62 7.59 10.09 -39.02
C ASP A 62 8.30 10.05 -37.65
N ARG A 63 9.16 9.08 -37.45
CA ARG A 63 9.97 8.96 -36.21
C ARG A 63 10.93 10.13 -36.13
N LEU A 64 11.01 10.71 -34.93
CA LEU A 64 11.94 11.81 -34.68
C LEU A 64 13.35 11.26 -34.45
N TRP A 65 14.28 11.89 -35.13
CA TRP A 65 15.70 11.64 -34.98
C TRP A 65 16.34 12.77 -34.18
N ALA A 66 17.38 12.49 -33.47
CA ALA A 66 18.11 13.54 -32.77
C ALA A 66 18.74 14.50 -33.78
N MET A 67 18.68 15.80 -33.51
CA MET A 67 19.20 16.83 -34.42
C MET A 67 20.73 16.73 -34.60
N ASP A 68 21.43 16.19 -33.63
CA ASP A 68 22.88 15.99 -33.59
C ASP A 68 23.34 14.64 -34.16
N ASP A 69 22.40 13.70 -34.35
CA ASP A 69 22.68 12.39 -34.92
C ASP A 69 21.44 11.85 -35.67
N PRO A 70 21.43 11.97 -37.00
CA PRO A 70 20.32 11.51 -37.83
C PRO A 70 20.03 9.99 -37.76
N GLY A 71 20.93 9.22 -37.17
CA GLY A 71 20.75 7.78 -36.94
C GLY A 71 20.13 7.44 -35.58
N ARG A 72 19.90 8.44 -34.71
CA ARG A 72 19.37 8.22 -33.37
C ARG A 72 17.89 8.56 -33.30
N GLN A 73 17.10 7.56 -33.06
CA GLN A 73 15.67 7.68 -32.81
C GLN A 73 15.38 8.10 -31.34
N LEU A 74 14.44 9.01 -31.15
CA LEU A 74 14.02 9.43 -29.82
C LEU A 74 12.94 8.48 -29.29
N THR A 75 13.37 7.40 -28.70
CA THR A 75 12.51 6.46 -27.96
C THR A 75 13.17 6.14 -26.62
N TYR A 76 12.37 5.84 -25.62
CA TYR A 76 12.89 5.33 -24.36
C TYR A 76 11.92 4.32 -23.76
N LYS A 77 12.47 3.44 -22.92
CA LYS A 77 11.71 2.49 -22.11
C LYS A 77 12.06 2.74 -20.65
N LEU A 78 11.03 2.71 -19.82
CA LEU A 78 11.16 2.68 -18.39
C LEU A 78 10.63 1.32 -17.91
N ASN A 79 11.47 0.58 -17.23
CA ASN A 79 11.05 -0.59 -16.45
C ASN A 79 11.15 -0.21 -14.98
N ALA A 80 10.07 -0.38 -14.24
CA ALA A 80 10.06 -0.17 -12.80
C ALA A 80 9.55 -1.46 -12.13
N THR A 81 10.29 -1.94 -11.15
CA THR A 81 9.87 -3.05 -10.30
C THR A 81 9.85 -2.60 -8.85
N GLU A 82 8.90 -3.11 -8.10
CA GLU A 82 8.80 -2.87 -6.68
C GLU A 82 8.42 -4.17 -5.98
N ASP A 83 9.22 -4.55 -4.99
CA ASP A 83 9.00 -5.68 -4.12
C ASP A 83 8.80 -5.17 -2.70
N VAL A 84 7.64 -5.44 -2.10
CA VAL A 84 7.32 -5.06 -0.72
C VAL A 84 7.10 -6.31 0.10
N THR A 85 7.92 -6.48 1.13
CA THR A 85 7.81 -7.61 2.05
C THR A 85 7.74 -7.13 3.49
N GLY A 86 7.14 -7.93 4.36
CA GLY A 86 7.13 -7.59 5.76
C GLY A 86 6.11 -8.36 6.58
N THR A 87 6.01 -7.95 7.83
CA THR A 87 5.15 -8.60 8.83
C THR A 87 4.30 -7.58 9.56
N GLY A 88 3.17 -8.04 10.09
CA GLY A 88 2.28 -7.22 10.88
C GLY A 88 1.75 -7.96 12.09
N VAL A 89 1.30 -7.21 13.09
CA VAL A 89 0.68 -7.76 14.31
C VAL A 89 -0.46 -6.86 14.76
N ASP A 90 -1.57 -7.45 15.17
CA ASP A 90 -2.65 -6.77 15.86
C ASP A 90 -3.26 -7.65 16.98
N ALA A 91 -4.12 -7.02 17.78
CA ALA A 91 -4.94 -7.71 18.76
C ALA A 91 -6.40 -7.26 18.63
N LYS A 92 -7.32 -8.22 18.81
CA LYS A 92 -8.76 -7.96 18.79
C LYS A 92 -9.37 -8.48 20.08
N PHE A 93 -10.23 -7.67 20.67
CA PHE A 93 -10.94 -7.98 21.90
C PHE A 93 -12.43 -7.97 21.59
N GLY A 94 -13.10 -9.06 21.94
CA GLY A 94 -14.53 -9.20 21.72
C GLY A 94 -15.25 -9.49 23.02
N PHE A 95 -16.41 -8.86 23.19
CA PHE A 95 -17.29 -9.07 24.31
C PHE A 95 -18.72 -9.25 23.84
N ILE A 96 -19.40 -10.29 24.29
CA ILE A 96 -20.82 -10.51 24.01
C ILE A 96 -21.55 -10.70 25.34
N VAL A 97 -22.66 -10.01 25.49
CA VAL A 97 -23.55 -10.16 26.64
C VAL A 97 -24.94 -10.62 26.20
N ARG A 98 -25.51 -11.54 26.98
CA ARG A 98 -26.92 -11.89 26.95
C ARG A 98 -27.59 -11.27 28.17
N PRO A 99 -28.31 -10.14 28.00
CA PRO A 99 -28.87 -9.41 29.16
C PRO A 99 -29.83 -10.26 30.00
N MET A 100 -30.54 -11.18 29.36
CA MET A 100 -31.50 -12.10 29.98
C MET A 100 -31.29 -13.50 29.43
N LEU A 101 -31.16 -14.49 30.31
CA LEU A 101 -30.95 -15.89 29.91
C LEU A 101 -32.12 -16.47 29.10
N GLU A 102 -33.33 -16.01 29.37
CA GLU A 102 -34.54 -16.46 28.68
C GLU A 102 -34.73 -15.77 27.31
N SER A 103 -34.04 -14.67 27.10
CA SER A 103 -34.11 -13.93 25.84
C SER A 103 -33.00 -14.35 24.86
N PRO A 104 -33.30 -14.54 23.59
CA PRO A 104 -32.30 -14.79 22.59
C PRO A 104 -31.46 -13.55 22.20
N LEU A 105 -31.72 -12.38 22.84
CA LEU A 105 -31.01 -11.14 22.57
C LEU A 105 -29.54 -11.24 22.97
N ARG A 106 -28.67 -10.80 22.07
CA ARG A 106 -27.23 -10.70 22.28
C ARG A 106 -26.76 -9.31 21.87
N LEU A 107 -25.93 -8.71 22.70
CA LEU A 107 -25.24 -7.46 22.43
C LEU A 107 -23.74 -7.74 22.38
N GLY A 108 -23.09 -7.26 21.34
CA GLY A 108 -21.65 -7.44 21.13
C GLY A 108 -20.92 -6.11 21.03
N LEU A 109 -19.69 -6.13 21.52
CA LEU A 109 -18.70 -5.07 21.35
C LEU A 109 -17.39 -5.73 20.97
N SER A 110 -16.73 -5.24 19.93
CA SER A 110 -15.35 -5.61 19.67
C SER A 110 -14.50 -4.38 19.40
N VAL A 111 -13.23 -4.48 19.80
CA VAL A 111 -12.23 -3.46 19.56
C VAL A 111 -11.02 -4.13 18.91
N THR A 112 -10.58 -3.57 17.80
CA THR A 112 -9.35 -3.98 17.11
C THR A 112 -8.30 -2.90 17.29
N THR A 113 -7.14 -3.29 17.80
CA THR A 113 -5.99 -2.39 17.88
C THR A 113 -5.50 -2.03 16.48
N PRO A 114 -4.74 -0.95 16.31
CA PRO A 114 -3.96 -0.78 15.10
C PRO A 114 -3.15 -2.02 14.77
N THR A 115 -3.15 -2.41 13.50
CA THR A 115 -2.18 -3.38 12.99
C THR A 115 -0.87 -2.65 12.78
N PHE A 116 0.17 -3.09 13.44
CA PHE A 116 1.51 -2.59 13.28
C PHE A 116 2.22 -3.41 12.21
N TYR A 117 2.44 -2.81 11.04
CA TYR A 117 3.21 -3.41 9.96
C TYR A 117 4.63 -2.86 9.95
N SER A 118 5.61 -3.76 9.80
CA SER A 118 7.00 -3.45 9.50
C SER A 118 7.27 -3.93 8.08
N LEU A 119 7.51 -3.01 7.16
CA LEU A 119 7.62 -3.27 5.73
C LEU A 119 8.97 -2.80 5.20
N GLU A 120 9.48 -3.56 4.25
CA GLU A 120 10.64 -3.22 3.45
C GLU A 120 10.23 -3.19 1.99
N SER A 121 10.54 -2.10 1.29
CA SER A 121 10.31 -1.92 -0.15
C SER A 121 11.64 -1.81 -0.86
N VAL A 122 11.82 -2.64 -1.87
CA VAL A 122 12.94 -2.59 -2.82
C VAL A 122 12.38 -2.17 -4.16
N ALA A 123 12.69 -0.94 -4.58
CA ALA A 123 12.28 -0.42 -5.88
C ALA A 123 13.49 -0.35 -6.81
N THR A 124 13.34 -0.85 -8.02
CA THR A 124 14.36 -0.75 -9.07
C THR A 124 13.75 -0.11 -10.31
N ASP A 125 14.28 1.04 -10.67
CA ASP A 125 13.93 1.79 -11.86
C ASP A 125 15.07 1.67 -12.88
N GLN A 126 14.73 1.25 -14.09
CA GLN A 126 15.68 1.11 -15.19
C GLN A 126 15.18 1.91 -16.39
N ILE A 127 15.98 2.88 -16.80
CA ILE A 127 15.75 3.64 -18.04
C ILE A 127 16.62 3.03 -19.14
N LEU A 128 15.96 2.59 -20.19
CA LEU A 128 16.60 2.04 -21.38
C LEU A 128 16.38 2.98 -22.58
N SER A 129 17.47 3.47 -23.14
CA SER A 129 17.44 4.13 -24.43
C SER A 129 18.17 3.25 -25.45
N PRO A 130 17.48 2.71 -26.46
CA PRO A 130 18.11 1.81 -27.43
C PRO A 130 19.19 2.49 -28.28
N TYR A 131 19.29 3.81 -28.19
CA TYR A 131 20.24 4.58 -28.97
C TYR A 131 21.10 5.44 -28.03
N GLY A 132 22.29 4.95 -27.71
CA GLY A 132 23.25 5.65 -26.87
C GLY A 132 23.50 7.08 -27.34
N VAL A 133 23.63 8.02 -26.42
CA VAL A 133 24.05 9.39 -26.72
C VAL A 133 25.51 9.35 -27.15
N LYS A 134 25.84 9.96 -28.28
CA LYS A 134 27.25 10.16 -28.67
C LYS A 134 27.79 11.45 -28.06
N LYS A 135 28.89 11.36 -27.32
CA LYS A 135 29.63 12.51 -26.83
C LYS A 135 31.00 12.51 -27.54
N ASN A 136 31.30 13.59 -28.28
CA ASN A 136 32.56 13.72 -29.04
C ASN A 136 32.77 12.58 -30.07
N GLY A 137 31.70 12.13 -30.73
CA GLY A 137 31.76 11.08 -31.74
C GLY A 137 31.90 9.66 -31.21
N LYS A 138 32.04 9.48 -29.90
CA LYS A 138 32.07 8.15 -29.23
C LYS A 138 30.70 7.82 -28.64
N PRO A 139 30.24 6.58 -28.73
CA PRO A 139 29.03 6.16 -28.02
C PRO A 139 29.20 6.49 -26.53
N TYR A 140 28.29 7.28 -26.00
CA TYR A 140 28.21 7.56 -24.58
C TYR A 140 26.99 6.83 -24.05
N ASP A 141 27.24 5.84 -23.23
CA ASP A 141 26.18 5.00 -22.70
C ASP A 141 25.48 5.69 -21.50
N TYR A 142 24.68 6.72 -21.79
CA TYR A 142 23.65 7.16 -20.84
C TYR A 142 22.37 6.31 -20.98
N GLY A 143 22.40 5.32 -21.87
CA GLY A 143 21.22 4.64 -22.32
C GLY A 143 20.63 3.65 -21.34
N ASN A 144 21.44 3.20 -20.38
CA ASN A 144 21.00 2.18 -19.42
C ASN A 144 21.38 2.65 -18.02
N GLN A 145 20.45 3.35 -17.38
CA GLN A 145 20.59 3.73 -15.97
C GLN A 145 19.64 2.89 -15.13
N GLU A 146 20.17 2.32 -14.09
CA GLU A 146 19.44 1.56 -13.10
C GLU A 146 19.65 2.20 -11.74
N LEU A 147 18.56 2.46 -11.05
CA LEU A 147 18.55 2.96 -9.69
C LEU A 147 17.76 1.98 -8.82
N THR A 148 18.42 1.42 -7.83
CA THR A 148 17.76 0.60 -6.81
C THR A 148 17.69 1.39 -5.51
N THR A 149 16.51 1.47 -4.95
CA THR A 149 16.24 2.14 -3.68
C THR A 149 15.62 1.16 -2.70
N ASN A 150 16.19 1.08 -1.51
CA ASN A 150 15.67 0.28 -0.41
C ASN A 150 15.08 1.21 0.65
N ASN A 151 13.81 1.00 0.99
CA ASN A 151 13.12 1.77 2.00
C ASN A 151 12.51 0.84 3.03
N SER A 152 12.74 1.14 4.30
CA SER A 152 12.03 0.49 5.40
C SER A 152 11.04 1.48 6.00
N TYR A 153 9.83 1.03 6.32
CA TYR A 153 8.82 1.89 6.91
C TYR A 153 7.83 1.08 7.75
N TYR A 154 7.16 1.77 8.65
CA TYR A 154 6.12 1.21 9.50
C TYR A 154 4.78 1.81 9.12
N ILE A 155 3.76 0.96 9.06
CA ILE A 155 2.38 1.39 8.89
C ILE A 155 1.59 0.97 10.11
N LEU A 156 0.89 1.92 10.73
CA LEU A 156 -0.13 1.65 11.73
C LEU A 156 -1.50 1.85 11.09
N SER A 157 -2.32 0.80 11.08
CA SER A 157 -3.71 0.93 10.69
C SER A 157 -4.51 1.70 11.74
N PRO A 158 -5.67 2.26 11.39
CA PRO A 158 -6.53 2.91 12.39
C PRO A 158 -7.13 1.91 13.39
N TRP A 159 -7.51 2.42 14.57
CA TRP A 159 -8.35 1.72 15.53
C TRP A 159 -9.73 1.47 14.94
N LYS A 160 -10.31 0.31 15.31
CA LYS A 160 -11.68 -0.03 14.93
C LYS A 160 -12.46 -0.47 16.16
N ALA A 161 -13.68 0.00 16.27
CA ALA A 161 -14.65 -0.45 17.25
C ALA A 161 -15.93 -0.89 16.54
N ASN A 162 -16.46 -2.03 16.96
CA ASN A 162 -17.64 -2.63 16.35
C ASN A 162 -18.68 -2.92 17.40
N PHE A 163 -19.92 -2.48 17.18
CA PHE A 163 -21.08 -2.72 18.01
C PHE A 163 -22.06 -3.62 17.26
N SER A 164 -22.51 -4.68 17.89
CA SER A 164 -23.45 -5.60 17.29
C SER A 164 -24.64 -5.91 18.20
N ILE A 165 -25.78 -6.12 17.57
CA ILE A 165 -27.01 -6.61 18.21
C ILE A 165 -27.56 -7.76 17.39
N GLY A 166 -27.92 -8.85 18.04
CA GLY A 166 -28.48 -10.01 17.38
C GLY A 166 -29.55 -10.68 18.23
N THR A 167 -30.56 -11.23 17.57
CA THR A 167 -31.63 -11.98 18.22
C THR A 167 -32.16 -13.07 17.29
N THR A 168 -32.86 -14.03 17.89
CA THR A 168 -33.57 -15.10 17.16
C THR A 168 -35.07 -14.96 17.43
N ILE A 169 -35.88 -14.88 16.38
CA ILE A 169 -37.33 -14.76 16.45
C ILE A 169 -37.92 -16.15 16.25
N ALA A 170 -38.72 -16.59 17.24
CA ALA A 170 -39.43 -17.88 17.25
C ALA A 170 -38.52 -19.10 16.93
N ASN A 171 -37.24 -19.03 17.25
CA ASN A 171 -36.21 -20.04 16.93
C ASN A 171 -36.12 -20.43 15.45
N ARG A 172 -36.61 -19.58 14.55
CA ARG A 172 -36.63 -19.82 13.09
C ARG A 172 -35.91 -18.75 12.27
N LEU A 173 -35.90 -17.53 12.74
CA LEU A 173 -35.30 -16.41 12.05
C LEU A 173 -34.24 -15.74 12.92
N ALA A 174 -33.00 -15.67 12.49
CA ALA A 174 -31.94 -14.91 13.12
C ALA A 174 -31.84 -13.53 12.44
N VAL A 175 -31.84 -12.46 13.23
CA VAL A 175 -31.68 -11.08 12.76
C VAL A 175 -30.54 -10.44 13.53
N GLY A 176 -29.69 -9.70 12.84
CA GLY A 176 -28.60 -8.96 13.46
C GLY A 176 -28.36 -7.65 12.73
N ALA A 177 -27.80 -6.71 13.47
CA ALA A 177 -27.28 -5.45 12.97
C ALA A 177 -25.90 -5.19 13.57
N GLU A 178 -25.04 -4.53 12.81
CA GLU A 178 -23.66 -4.23 13.17
C GLU A 178 -23.34 -2.82 12.76
N TYR A 179 -22.56 -2.13 13.58
CA TYR A 179 -22.08 -0.78 13.32
C TYR A 179 -20.59 -0.71 13.65
N GLU A 180 -19.77 -0.40 12.65
CA GLU A 180 -18.33 -0.23 12.79
C GLU A 180 -17.96 1.26 12.78
N ILE A 181 -17.09 1.64 13.69
CA ILE A 181 -16.45 2.95 13.76
C ILE A 181 -14.96 2.74 13.54
N THR A 182 -14.41 3.50 12.59
CA THR A 182 -12.97 3.52 12.31
C THR A 182 -12.45 4.95 12.45
N ASP A 183 -11.45 5.14 13.29
CA ASP A 183 -10.78 6.44 13.42
C ASP A 183 -9.56 6.49 12.48
N HIS A 184 -9.79 6.97 11.27
CA HIS A 184 -8.74 7.08 10.24
C HIS A 184 -7.62 8.03 10.65
N THR A 185 -7.87 8.99 11.56
CA THR A 185 -6.83 9.93 12.02
C THR A 185 -5.76 9.27 12.89
N SER A 186 -6.06 8.08 13.44
CA SER A 186 -5.11 7.30 14.23
C SER A 186 -4.13 6.49 13.38
N GLY A 187 -4.38 6.37 12.06
CA GLY A 187 -3.47 5.74 11.11
C GLY A 187 -2.18 6.54 10.95
N GLN A 188 -1.04 5.86 10.81
CA GLN A 188 0.27 6.52 10.71
C GLN A 188 1.19 5.76 9.77
N VAL A 189 2.02 6.52 9.05
CA VAL A 189 3.19 5.99 8.34
C VAL A 189 4.44 6.59 8.98
N ARG A 190 5.41 5.75 9.31
CA ARG A 190 6.65 6.15 9.99
C ARG A 190 7.85 5.52 9.31
N THR A 191 8.96 6.24 9.24
CA THR A 191 10.25 5.67 8.87
C THR A 191 10.98 5.15 10.11
N PRO A 192 11.85 4.12 10.00
CA PRO A 192 12.63 3.60 11.13
C PRO A 192 13.51 4.66 11.78
N ASP A 193 14.06 5.55 10.98
CA ASP A 193 14.91 6.66 11.41
C ASP A 193 14.04 7.87 11.77
N ALA A 194 13.15 7.70 12.74
CA ALA A 194 12.25 8.76 13.22
C ALA A 194 13.00 10.00 13.80
N GLN A 195 14.34 9.98 13.82
CA GLN A 195 15.18 11.13 14.14
C GLN A 195 15.60 11.95 12.93
N GLU A 196 15.51 11.39 11.73
CA GLU A 196 15.70 12.15 10.49
C GLU A 196 14.35 12.38 9.83
N ASP A 197 13.61 13.35 10.36
CA ASP A 197 12.54 13.97 9.59
C ASP A 197 13.11 14.30 8.21
N TYR A 198 12.47 13.79 7.14
CA TYR A 198 12.86 14.16 5.79
C TYR A 198 12.86 15.68 5.69
N TYR A 199 14.04 16.24 5.62
CA TYR A 199 14.24 17.66 5.48
C TYR A 199 14.31 18.01 4.00
N ASP A 200 13.28 18.64 3.49
CA ASP A 200 13.31 19.17 2.13
C ASP A 200 14.27 20.38 2.11
N TRP A 201 15.42 20.16 1.51
CA TRP A 201 16.46 21.17 1.33
C TRP A 201 16.03 22.30 0.39
N GLY A 202 14.98 22.10 -0.43
CA GLY A 202 14.45 23.12 -1.33
C GLY A 202 13.51 24.11 -0.63
N THR A 203 12.72 23.63 0.31
CA THR A 203 11.73 24.46 1.04
C THR A 203 12.15 24.80 2.47
N GLY A 204 13.16 24.14 3.01
CA GLY A 204 13.59 24.32 4.40
C GLY A 204 12.56 23.79 5.43
N THR A 205 11.62 22.96 5.02
CA THR A 205 10.55 22.43 5.86
C THR A 205 10.64 20.91 6.01
N ARG A 206 10.24 20.44 7.18
CA ARG A 206 10.05 19.00 7.42
C ARG A 206 8.78 18.54 6.72
N ASP A 207 8.90 17.52 5.89
CA ASP A 207 7.74 17.02 5.17
C ASP A 207 6.89 16.12 6.08
N LYS A 208 5.77 16.68 6.55
CA LYS A 208 4.70 15.95 7.23
C LYS A 208 3.56 15.57 6.27
N TYR A 209 3.83 15.60 4.98
CA TYR A 209 2.81 15.51 3.94
C TYR A 209 1.93 14.25 4.09
N LEU A 210 2.55 13.07 4.24
CA LEU A 210 1.82 11.82 4.39
C LEU A 210 0.94 11.81 5.64
N GLN A 211 1.43 12.32 6.77
CA GLN A 211 0.62 12.39 8.00
C GLN A 211 -0.51 13.41 7.87
N THR A 212 -0.27 14.50 7.14
CA THR A 212 -1.30 15.50 6.88
C THR A 212 -2.38 14.94 5.96
N GLU A 213 -2.03 14.17 4.94
CA GLU A 213 -3.01 13.50 4.09
C GLU A 213 -3.86 12.48 4.87
N ILE A 214 -3.26 11.65 5.71
CA ILE A 214 -4.00 10.70 6.55
C ILE A 214 -4.97 11.44 7.49
N ASN A 215 -4.58 12.58 8.04
CA ASN A 215 -5.42 13.35 8.94
C ASN A 215 -6.57 14.11 8.25
N ASN A 216 -6.54 14.20 6.93
CA ASN A 216 -7.58 14.89 6.15
C ASN A 216 -8.68 13.95 5.62
N TYR A 217 -8.58 12.67 5.84
CA TYR A 217 -9.57 11.64 5.53
C TYR A 217 -10.31 11.18 6.79
#